data_5e81883d25d4f37ec31b108a2e2b2422
#
_entry.id   5e81883d25d4f37ec31b108a2e2b2422
#
_cell.length_a   1.000
_cell.length_b   1.000
_cell.length_c   1.000
_cell.angle_alpha   90.00
_cell.angle_beta   90.00
_cell.angle_gamma   90.00
#
_symmetry.space_group_name_H-M   'P 1'
#
loop_
_entity.id
_entity.type
_entity.pdbx_description
1 polymer ?
#
loop_
_entity_poly.entity_id
_entity_poly.type
_entity_poly.pdbx_seq_one_letter_code
_entity_poly.pdbx_strand_id
1 'polypeptide(L)'
;MIEVIGLSNRLFQCKLDGLHECIMFSNQVSDIMVRHFAQRPFHLNVIEAACRGRFKETGHSLVLADMLKHLYIQSSFLSTFLGLQHEYMKVTRETDRVDVALKSDDMFVIIENKVNAAEEQENQVYRYVHEIGMEKYGYDMSQIYVVYLNPTNRIPPSEYSLFDDNNENNVFEDLGEGHYTIQSYKYDITSWLRELSIDNEPHISSALDQYIDFLENKFHTSPLDKNMNNEIKQFLLKELQIEGKSYNEQIAALDNQHEKVSELLDAIDNLKIELKKKQSHTMMREWQGQIEKQLGIVLAADKHSFGIQLNNKVWLGVWDGYDSEDYLPYWGFQFDGYKKDSMPELSDQIKSIVKNAGIERYRENKGWVAWDST
;
A
#
# COMPACT_ATOMS: atom_id res chain seq x y z
N MET A 1 47.22 16.52 10.37
CA MET A 1 46.31 17.09 9.33
C MET A 1 46.39 16.30 8.02
N ILE A 2 47.56 15.95 7.49
CA ILE A 2 47.76 15.17 6.23
C ILE A 2 47.20 13.73 6.37
N GLU A 3 47.36 13.07 7.52
CA GLU A 3 46.85 11.71 7.77
C GLU A 3 45.33 11.64 7.85
N VAL A 4 44.69 12.66 8.42
CA VAL A 4 43.22 12.72 8.50
C VAL A 4 42.58 12.93 7.12
N ILE A 5 43.21 13.71 6.26
CA ILE A 5 42.79 13.91 4.86
C ILE A 5 42.97 12.61 4.05
N GLY A 6 44.05 11.86 4.30
CA GLY A 6 44.32 10.56 3.68
C GLY A 6 43.32 9.49 4.07
N LEU A 7 42.88 9.43 5.36
CA LEU A 7 41.86 8.53 5.83
C LEU A 7 40.48 8.89 5.30
N SER A 8 40.14 10.18 5.26
CA SER A 8 38.86 10.66 4.70
C SER A 8 38.77 10.33 3.19
N ASN A 9 39.83 10.52 2.44
CA ASN A 9 39.86 10.19 1.02
C ASN A 9 39.77 8.66 0.77
N ARG A 10 40.40 7.83 1.59
CA ARG A 10 40.30 6.37 1.49
C ARG A 10 38.91 5.87 1.83
N LEU A 11 38.30 6.39 2.88
CA LEU A 11 36.88 6.07 3.27
C LEU A 11 35.89 6.51 2.17
N PHE A 12 36.12 7.68 1.57
CA PHE A 12 35.31 8.16 0.47
C PHE A 12 35.46 7.29 -0.78
N GLN A 13 36.72 6.89 -1.12
CA GLN A 13 36.98 5.99 -2.25
C GLN A 13 36.37 4.61 -2.03
N CYS A 14 36.47 4.00 -0.82
CA CYS A 14 35.81 2.73 -0.49
C CYS A 14 34.30 2.80 -0.62
N LYS A 15 33.68 3.94 -0.24
CA LYS A 15 32.23 4.14 -0.43
C LYS A 15 31.86 4.27 -1.90
N LEU A 16 32.67 4.96 -2.71
CA LEU A 16 32.45 5.06 -4.15
C LEU A 16 32.61 3.71 -4.86
N ASP A 17 33.60 2.92 -4.48
CA ASP A 17 33.83 1.59 -5.05
C ASP A 17 32.68 0.66 -4.70
N GLY A 18 32.22 0.67 -3.45
CA GLY A 18 31.03 -0.09 -3.02
C GLY A 18 29.74 0.33 -3.74
N LEU A 19 29.57 1.63 -3.98
CA LEU A 19 28.43 2.15 -4.74
C LEU A 19 28.49 1.70 -6.22
N HIS A 20 29.66 1.73 -6.82
CA HIS A 20 29.89 1.26 -8.19
C HIS A 20 29.57 -0.24 -8.33
N GLU A 21 30.03 -1.04 -7.38
CA GLU A 21 29.70 -2.48 -7.32
C GLU A 21 28.20 -2.71 -7.21
N CYS A 22 27.48 -1.97 -6.34
CA CYS A 22 26.03 -2.07 -6.20
C CYS A 22 25.30 -1.68 -7.50
N ILE A 23 25.74 -0.65 -8.21
CA ILE A 23 25.16 -0.24 -9.49
C ILE A 23 25.37 -1.33 -10.55
N MET A 24 26.58 -1.87 -10.67
CA MET A 24 26.88 -2.94 -11.62
C MET A 24 26.07 -4.21 -11.34
N PHE A 25 25.97 -4.59 -10.08
CA PHE A 25 25.15 -5.70 -9.61
C PHE A 25 23.65 -5.49 -9.92
N SER A 26 23.12 -4.31 -9.64
CA SER A 26 21.73 -3.93 -9.94
C SER A 26 21.44 -3.99 -11.43
N ASN A 27 22.37 -3.55 -12.28
CA ASN A 27 22.22 -3.63 -13.74
C ASN A 27 22.15 -5.08 -14.23
N GLN A 28 22.96 -5.98 -13.69
CA GLN A 28 22.94 -7.40 -14.07
C GLN A 28 21.64 -8.09 -13.64
N VAL A 29 21.13 -7.80 -12.45
CA VAL A 29 19.81 -8.27 -12.01
C VAL A 29 18.71 -7.70 -12.92
N SER A 30 18.79 -6.43 -13.26
CA SER A 30 17.86 -5.78 -14.21
C SER A 30 17.87 -6.45 -15.57
N ASP A 31 19.04 -6.82 -16.09
CA ASP A 31 19.17 -7.52 -17.38
C ASP A 31 18.51 -8.90 -17.36
N ILE A 32 18.60 -9.64 -16.24
CA ILE A 32 17.88 -10.89 -16.04
C ILE A 32 16.38 -10.64 -16.10
N MET A 33 15.89 -9.66 -15.35
CA MET A 33 14.46 -9.29 -15.30
C MET A 33 13.95 -8.89 -16.69
N VAL A 34 14.67 -8.00 -17.41
CA VAL A 34 14.29 -7.53 -18.74
C VAL A 34 14.21 -8.69 -19.73
N ARG A 35 15.15 -9.63 -19.72
CA ARG A 35 15.10 -10.83 -20.59
C ARG A 35 13.87 -11.68 -20.31
N HIS A 36 13.56 -11.94 -19.04
CA HIS A 36 12.37 -12.71 -18.67
C HIS A 36 11.07 -11.98 -19.07
N PHE A 37 11.00 -10.66 -18.87
CA PHE A 37 9.83 -9.87 -19.29
C PHE A 37 9.68 -9.84 -20.82
N ALA A 38 10.76 -9.71 -21.58
CA ALA A 38 10.73 -9.70 -23.04
C ALA A 38 10.31 -11.07 -23.64
N GLN A 39 10.54 -12.16 -22.91
CA GLN A 39 10.17 -13.52 -23.35
C GLN A 39 8.77 -13.94 -22.90
N ARG A 40 8.06 -13.12 -22.14
CA ARG A 40 6.68 -13.43 -21.75
C ARG A 40 5.81 -13.55 -22.98
N PRO A 41 5.12 -14.69 -23.19
CA PRO A 41 4.16 -14.83 -24.27
C PRO A 41 3.03 -13.82 -24.08
N PHE A 42 2.34 -13.48 -25.17
CA PHE A 42 1.10 -12.69 -25.05
C PHE A 42 0.17 -13.39 -24.07
N HIS A 43 -0.25 -12.65 -23.06
CA HIS A 43 -1.10 -13.15 -22.01
C HIS A 43 -2.33 -12.25 -21.87
N LEU A 44 -3.50 -12.85 -21.85
CA LEU A 44 -4.77 -12.19 -21.67
C LEU A 44 -5.45 -12.71 -20.41
N ASN A 45 -5.43 -11.90 -19.36
CA ASN A 45 -6.27 -12.13 -18.18
C ASN A 45 -7.46 -11.17 -18.24
N VAL A 46 -8.68 -11.72 -18.27
CA VAL A 46 -9.91 -10.92 -18.41
C VAL A 46 -10.14 -10.04 -17.18
N ILE A 47 -9.79 -10.52 -15.99
CA ILE A 47 -9.93 -9.76 -14.74
C ILE A 47 -8.99 -8.56 -14.76
N GLU A 48 -7.72 -8.78 -15.11
CA GLU A 48 -6.71 -7.72 -15.21
C GLU A 48 -7.09 -6.69 -16.26
N ALA A 49 -7.51 -7.14 -17.44
CA ALA A 49 -7.93 -6.28 -18.53
C ALA A 49 -9.16 -5.44 -18.18
N ALA A 50 -10.16 -6.02 -17.51
CA ALA A 50 -11.38 -5.33 -17.11
C ALA A 50 -11.12 -4.30 -15.99
N CYS A 51 -10.23 -4.59 -15.05
CA CYS A 51 -9.98 -3.76 -13.88
C CYS A 51 -8.81 -2.78 -14.07
N ARG A 52 -8.05 -2.88 -15.15
CA ARG A 52 -6.88 -2.02 -15.46
C ARG A 52 -5.93 -1.84 -14.27
N GLY A 53 -5.60 -2.94 -13.58
CA GLY A 53 -4.73 -2.93 -12.39
C GLY A 53 -5.37 -2.35 -11.13
N ARG A 54 -6.66 -2.04 -11.11
CA ARG A 54 -7.40 -1.47 -9.96
C ARG A 54 -8.39 -2.46 -9.36
N PHE A 55 -8.02 -3.73 -9.26
CA PHE A 55 -8.88 -4.72 -8.62
C PHE A 55 -8.82 -4.52 -7.09
N LYS A 56 -9.87 -3.89 -6.55
CA LYS A 56 -9.98 -3.55 -5.13
C LYS A 56 -10.31 -4.79 -4.29
N GLU A 57 -10.15 -4.70 -2.96
CA GLU A 57 -10.55 -5.76 -2.02
C GLU A 57 -11.99 -6.19 -2.20
N THR A 58 -12.91 -5.26 -2.38
CA THR A 58 -14.32 -5.55 -2.70
C THR A 58 -14.49 -6.43 -3.93
N GLY A 59 -13.60 -6.32 -4.94
CA GLY A 59 -13.59 -7.19 -6.11
C GLY A 59 -13.16 -8.63 -5.76
N HIS A 60 -12.13 -8.77 -4.94
CA HIS A 60 -11.69 -10.07 -4.45
C HIS A 60 -12.76 -10.73 -3.58
N SER A 61 -13.40 -9.96 -2.69
CA SER A 61 -14.51 -10.44 -1.86
C SER A 61 -15.71 -10.87 -2.71
N LEU A 62 -15.99 -10.17 -3.81
CA LEU A 62 -17.03 -10.56 -4.77
C LEU A 62 -16.72 -11.91 -5.43
N VAL A 63 -15.49 -12.07 -5.96
CA VAL A 63 -15.09 -13.32 -6.61
C VAL A 63 -15.12 -14.47 -5.62
N LEU A 64 -14.56 -14.28 -4.43
CA LEU A 64 -14.56 -15.32 -3.38
C LEU A 64 -15.99 -15.70 -2.96
N ALA A 65 -16.86 -14.71 -2.72
CA ALA A 65 -18.25 -14.96 -2.36
C ALA A 65 -19.01 -15.71 -3.45
N ASP A 66 -18.81 -15.37 -4.73
CA ASP A 66 -19.47 -16.06 -5.83
C ASP A 66 -18.95 -17.49 -6.01
N MET A 67 -17.65 -17.73 -5.84
CA MET A 67 -17.09 -19.08 -5.80
C MET A 67 -17.66 -19.91 -4.66
N LEU A 68 -17.79 -19.35 -3.46
CA LEU A 68 -18.32 -20.03 -2.29
C LEU A 68 -19.82 -20.35 -2.37
N LYS A 69 -20.55 -19.85 -3.35
CA LYS A 69 -21.93 -20.33 -3.65
C LYS A 69 -21.95 -21.71 -4.28
N HIS A 70 -20.82 -22.16 -4.85
CA HIS A 70 -20.69 -23.51 -5.38
C HIS A 70 -20.43 -24.50 -4.27
N LEU A 71 -21.26 -25.54 -4.13
CA LEU A 71 -21.24 -26.50 -3.01
C LEU A 71 -19.86 -27.13 -2.78
N TYR A 72 -19.26 -27.63 -3.84
CA TYR A 72 -17.94 -28.29 -3.75
C TYR A 72 -16.84 -27.28 -3.30
N ILE A 73 -16.84 -26.07 -3.85
CA ILE A 73 -15.86 -25.03 -3.48
C ILE A 73 -16.06 -24.63 -2.02
N GLN A 74 -17.29 -24.43 -1.58
CA GLN A 74 -17.62 -24.09 -0.19
C GLN A 74 -17.18 -25.19 0.78
N SER A 75 -17.52 -26.45 0.50
CA SER A 75 -17.14 -27.59 1.33
C SER A 75 -15.62 -27.75 1.39
N SER A 76 -14.93 -27.59 0.26
CA SER A 76 -13.45 -27.58 0.21
C SER A 76 -12.85 -26.47 1.04
N PHE A 77 -13.41 -25.23 0.97
CA PHE A 77 -12.95 -24.10 1.76
C PHE A 77 -13.06 -24.36 3.26
N LEU A 78 -14.24 -24.79 3.70
CA LEU A 78 -14.51 -25.08 5.12
C LEU A 78 -13.61 -26.19 5.64
N SER A 79 -13.45 -27.26 4.88
CA SER A 79 -12.57 -28.39 5.25
C SER A 79 -11.10 -27.98 5.30
N THR A 80 -10.62 -27.24 4.30
CA THR A 80 -9.19 -26.89 4.20
C THR A 80 -8.78 -25.87 5.27
N PHE A 81 -9.57 -24.86 5.51
CA PHE A 81 -9.16 -23.74 6.37
C PHE A 81 -9.67 -23.81 7.80
N LEU A 82 -10.76 -24.51 8.03
CA LEU A 82 -11.39 -24.61 9.37
C LEU A 82 -11.51 -26.07 9.86
N GLY A 83 -11.17 -27.06 9.02
CA GLY A 83 -11.36 -28.47 9.39
C GLY A 83 -12.83 -28.89 9.52
N LEU A 84 -13.75 -28.11 8.97
CA LEU A 84 -15.20 -28.28 9.13
C LEU A 84 -15.78 -29.05 7.94
N GLN A 85 -16.79 -29.88 8.25
CA GLN A 85 -17.67 -30.48 7.25
C GLN A 85 -19.08 -29.97 7.50
N HIS A 86 -19.64 -29.26 6.55
CA HIS A 86 -20.98 -28.72 6.65
C HIS A 86 -21.70 -28.90 5.30
N GLU A 87 -23.01 -29.03 5.36
CA GLU A 87 -23.86 -28.93 4.17
C GLU A 87 -23.79 -27.49 3.61
N TYR A 88 -24.68 -27.12 2.72
CA TYR A 88 -24.65 -25.79 2.13
C TYR A 88 -24.96 -24.68 3.14
N MET A 89 -24.10 -23.66 3.21
CA MET A 89 -24.31 -22.43 3.95
C MET A 89 -24.65 -21.28 2.99
N LYS A 90 -25.54 -20.39 3.40
CA LYS A 90 -25.89 -19.20 2.64
C LYS A 90 -24.73 -18.21 2.63
N VAL A 91 -24.26 -17.84 1.44
CA VAL A 91 -23.20 -16.85 1.26
C VAL A 91 -23.80 -15.44 1.20
N THR A 92 -23.22 -14.50 1.96
CA THR A 92 -23.52 -13.07 1.89
C THR A 92 -22.21 -12.28 1.73
N ARG A 93 -22.28 -11.08 1.15
CA ARG A 93 -21.15 -10.21 0.91
C ARG A 93 -21.51 -8.77 1.26
N GLU A 94 -20.56 -8.03 1.83
CA GLU A 94 -20.73 -6.61 2.23
C GLU A 94 -21.99 -6.38 3.08
N THR A 95 -22.49 -7.42 3.72
CA THR A 95 -23.65 -7.35 4.60
C THR A 95 -23.14 -7.08 6.01
N ASP A 96 -23.66 -6.04 6.65
CA ASP A 96 -23.23 -5.62 7.98
C ASP A 96 -21.73 -5.29 8.08
N ARG A 97 -21.14 -4.83 6.96
CA ARG A 97 -19.73 -4.51 6.79
C ARG A 97 -18.79 -5.72 6.83
N VAL A 98 -19.31 -6.94 6.90
CA VAL A 98 -18.51 -8.15 6.77
C VAL A 98 -18.24 -8.41 5.30
N ASP A 99 -16.98 -8.59 4.93
CA ASP A 99 -16.57 -8.77 3.54
C ASP A 99 -17.25 -9.96 2.88
N VAL A 100 -17.14 -11.13 3.48
CA VAL A 100 -17.88 -12.34 3.09
C VAL A 100 -18.31 -13.10 4.34
N ALA A 101 -19.55 -13.58 4.37
CA ALA A 101 -20.04 -14.43 5.44
C ALA A 101 -20.77 -15.65 4.92
N LEU A 102 -20.56 -16.79 5.59
CA LEU A 102 -21.32 -18.03 5.39
C LEU A 102 -22.22 -18.23 6.61
N LYS A 103 -23.50 -18.55 6.36
CA LYS A 103 -24.52 -18.66 7.41
C LYS A 103 -25.33 -19.93 7.25
N SER A 104 -25.50 -20.65 8.34
CA SER A 104 -26.48 -21.72 8.52
C SER A 104 -27.25 -21.50 9.83
N ASP A 105 -28.11 -22.43 10.23
CA ASP A 105 -28.82 -22.32 11.48
C ASP A 105 -27.92 -22.54 12.72
N ASP A 106 -26.81 -23.21 12.55
CA ASP A 106 -25.89 -23.64 13.62
C ASP A 106 -24.48 -23.13 13.49
N MET A 107 -24.17 -22.35 12.43
CA MET A 107 -22.81 -21.88 12.16
C MET A 107 -22.79 -20.55 11.44
N PHE A 108 -21.85 -19.69 11.83
CA PHE A 108 -21.54 -18.41 11.21
C PHE A 108 -20.04 -18.28 10.94
N VAL A 109 -19.66 -18.23 9.66
CA VAL A 109 -18.25 -18.04 9.25
C VAL A 109 -18.08 -16.63 8.72
N ILE A 110 -17.18 -15.88 9.32
CA ILE A 110 -16.77 -14.53 8.97
C ILE A 110 -15.46 -14.63 8.17
N ILE A 111 -15.41 -14.05 6.98
CA ILE A 111 -14.20 -13.97 6.17
C ILE A 111 -13.86 -12.49 5.99
N GLU A 112 -12.79 -12.06 6.62
CA GLU A 112 -12.24 -10.71 6.49
C GLU A 112 -11.09 -10.73 5.47
N ASN A 113 -11.15 -9.82 4.49
CA ASN A 113 -10.29 -9.84 3.32
C ASN A 113 -9.36 -8.61 3.26
N LYS A 114 -8.07 -8.82 3.45
CA LYS A 114 -7.02 -7.79 3.39
C LYS A 114 -6.05 -7.99 2.21
N VAL A 115 -6.53 -8.51 1.08
CA VAL A 115 -5.70 -8.90 -0.08
C VAL A 115 -4.84 -7.75 -0.67
N ASN A 116 -5.22 -6.51 -0.47
CA ASN A 116 -4.47 -5.32 -0.87
C ASN A 116 -3.82 -4.59 0.33
N ALA A 117 -3.75 -5.23 1.49
CA ALA A 117 -3.24 -4.65 2.74
C ALA A 117 -4.00 -3.37 3.16
N ALA A 118 -5.34 -3.34 2.98
CA ALA A 118 -6.14 -2.22 3.48
C ALA A 118 -6.01 -2.07 4.99
N GLU A 119 -6.03 -0.83 5.45
CA GLU A 119 -5.95 -0.50 6.87
C GLU A 119 -7.06 -1.19 7.67
N GLU A 120 -6.71 -1.63 8.86
CA GLU A 120 -7.66 -2.18 9.80
C GLU A 120 -8.52 -1.06 10.40
N GLN A 121 -9.78 -1.38 10.68
CA GLN A 121 -10.69 -0.48 11.39
C GLN A 121 -10.69 -0.82 12.88
N GLU A 122 -11.01 0.18 13.69
CA GLU A 122 -11.16 0.03 15.13
C GLU A 122 -12.18 -1.06 15.47
N ASN A 123 -11.75 -2.00 16.33
CA ASN A 123 -12.54 -3.12 16.82
C ASN A 123 -13.19 -3.95 15.70
N GLN A 124 -12.60 -4.00 14.52
CA GLN A 124 -13.25 -4.54 13.32
C GLN A 124 -13.66 -6.00 13.49
N VAL A 125 -12.72 -6.87 13.84
CA VAL A 125 -12.99 -8.31 14.01
C VAL A 125 -13.83 -8.54 15.28
N TYR A 126 -13.56 -7.80 16.36
CA TYR A 126 -14.35 -7.84 17.57
C TYR A 126 -15.84 -7.57 17.28
N ARG A 127 -16.18 -6.49 16.58
CA ARG A 127 -17.55 -6.14 16.20
C ARG A 127 -18.22 -7.21 15.35
N TYR A 128 -17.49 -7.83 14.42
CA TYR A 128 -18.07 -8.86 13.58
C TYR A 128 -18.48 -10.10 14.37
N VAL A 129 -17.74 -10.47 15.39
CA VAL A 129 -18.05 -11.61 16.25
C VAL A 129 -19.17 -11.23 17.24
N HIS A 130 -18.97 -10.18 18.02
CA HIS A 130 -19.90 -9.84 19.12
C HIS A 130 -21.17 -9.14 18.63
N GLU A 131 -21.03 -8.00 17.92
CA GLU A 131 -22.22 -7.23 17.53
C GLU A 131 -23.01 -7.91 16.40
N ILE A 132 -22.30 -8.49 15.42
CA ILE A 132 -22.98 -9.09 14.27
C ILE A 132 -23.30 -10.58 14.52
N GLY A 133 -22.32 -11.38 14.90
CA GLY A 133 -22.52 -12.82 15.12
C GLY A 133 -23.44 -13.11 16.30
N MET A 134 -23.08 -12.61 17.48
CA MET A 134 -23.80 -12.92 18.70
C MET A 134 -25.08 -12.06 18.87
N GLU A 135 -24.95 -10.74 18.90
CA GLU A 135 -26.09 -9.89 19.23
C GLU A 135 -27.13 -9.81 18.12
N LYS A 136 -26.69 -9.61 16.88
CA LYS A 136 -27.62 -9.42 15.76
C LYS A 136 -28.19 -10.72 15.22
N TYR A 137 -27.35 -11.76 15.06
CA TYR A 137 -27.76 -13.03 14.48
C TYR A 137 -28.05 -14.12 15.50
N GLY A 138 -27.65 -13.94 16.76
CA GLY A 138 -27.99 -14.83 17.87
C GLY A 138 -27.18 -16.12 17.92
N TYR A 139 -25.98 -16.17 17.27
CA TYR A 139 -25.09 -17.31 17.37
C TYR A 139 -24.35 -17.32 18.72
N ASP A 140 -24.18 -18.48 19.28
CA ASP A 140 -23.25 -18.67 20.40
C ASP A 140 -21.80 -18.55 19.91
N MET A 141 -20.88 -18.15 20.78
CA MET A 141 -19.44 -18.02 20.46
C MET A 141 -18.87 -19.30 19.82
N SER A 142 -19.30 -20.47 20.29
CA SER A 142 -18.90 -21.78 19.78
C SER A 142 -19.41 -22.10 18.36
N GLN A 143 -20.28 -21.29 17.80
CA GLN A 143 -20.83 -21.42 16.45
C GLN A 143 -20.18 -20.44 15.46
N ILE A 144 -19.33 -19.53 15.96
CA ILE A 144 -18.70 -18.47 15.16
C ILE A 144 -17.27 -18.85 14.79
N TYR A 145 -16.95 -18.67 13.53
CA TYR A 145 -15.61 -18.92 12.97
C TYR A 145 -15.10 -17.70 12.20
N VAL A 146 -13.81 -17.44 12.25
CA VAL A 146 -13.18 -16.31 11.57
C VAL A 146 -12.06 -16.80 10.65
N VAL A 147 -12.09 -16.41 9.39
CA VAL A 147 -11.00 -16.57 8.42
C VAL A 147 -10.47 -15.20 8.06
N TYR A 148 -9.24 -14.90 8.50
CA TYR A 148 -8.58 -13.63 8.22
C TYR A 148 -7.57 -13.82 7.08
N LEU A 149 -7.77 -13.10 5.97
CA LEU A 149 -7.02 -13.28 4.72
C LEU A 149 -6.06 -12.11 4.48
N ASN A 150 -4.76 -12.40 4.53
CA ASN A 150 -3.68 -11.45 4.26
C ASN A 150 -3.18 -11.52 2.80
N PRO A 151 -2.43 -10.51 2.30
CA PRO A 151 -1.83 -10.56 0.97
C PRO A 151 -0.80 -11.67 0.81
N THR A 152 0.24 -11.65 1.65
CA THR A 152 1.45 -12.48 1.47
C THR A 152 1.85 -13.34 2.65
N ASN A 153 1.60 -12.90 3.87
CA ASN A 153 2.02 -13.56 5.10
C ASN A 153 0.83 -13.85 6.00
N ARG A 154 0.94 -14.82 6.91
CA ARG A 154 -0.08 -15.11 7.90
C ARG A 154 0.10 -14.20 9.13
N ILE A 155 -0.07 -12.90 8.94
CA ILE A 155 0.04 -11.92 10.03
C ILE A 155 -1.32 -11.81 10.70
N PRO A 156 -1.42 -11.99 12.03
CA PRO A 156 -2.67 -11.80 12.74
C PRO A 156 -3.16 -10.34 12.63
N PRO A 157 -4.48 -10.11 12.74
CA PRO A 157 -5.00 -8.75 12.92
C PRO A 157 -4.33 -8.08 14.13
N SER A 158 -4.20 -6.77 14.07
CA SER A 158 -3.64 -5.99 15.18
C SER A 158 -4.59 -5.95 16.39
N GLU A 159 -4.07 -5.59 17.55
CA GLU A 159 -4.87 -5.34 18.74
C GLU A 159 -5.98 -4.32 18.48
N TYR A 160 -5.72 -3.31 17.65
CA TYR A 160 -6.70 -2.30 17.22
C TYR A 160 -7.97 -2.87 16.58
N SER A 161 -7.87 -4.04 15.93
CA SER A 161 -8.98 -4.74 15.28
C SER A 161 -9.62 -5.83 16.16
N LEU A 162 -8.81 -6.41 17.08
CA LEU A 162 -9.21 -7.57 17.88
C LEU A 162 -9.86 -7.24 19.21
N PHE A 163 -9.54 -6.08 19.78
CA PHE A 163 -9.99 -5.72 21.14
C PHE A 163 -11.33 -4.97 21.14
N ASP A 164 -12.00 -4.99 22.28
CA ASP A 164 -13.16 -4.14 22.56
C ASP A 164 -12.76 -2.66 22.76
N ASP A 165 -13.76 -1.79 22.92
CA ASP A 165 -13.55 -0.34 23.11
C ASP A 165 -12.72 0.01 24.36
N ASN A 166 -12.62 -0.90 25.34
CA ASN A 166 -11.85 -0.71 26.56
C ASN A 166 -10.46 -1.33 26.49
N ASN A 167 -10.10 -2.03 25.40
CA ASN A 167 -8.90 -2.85 25.24
C ASN A 167 -8.74 -3.93 26.34
N GLU A 168 -9.85 -4.50 26.80
CA GLU A 168 -9.85 -5.52 27.86
C GLU A 168 -10.00 -6.93 27.32
N ASN A 169 -10.78 -7.14 26.23
CA ASN A 169 -11.11 -8.46 25.71
C ASN A 169 -10.62 -8.64 24.28
N ASN A 170 -9.83 -9.68 24.05
CA ASN A 170 -9.33 -10.09 22.75
C ASN A 170 -10.26 -11.17 22.16
N VAL A 171 -10.91 -10.86 21.07
CA VAL A 171 -11.92 -11.76 20.45
C VAL A 171 -11.34 -13.11 20.00
N PHE A 172 -10.07 -13.21 19.65
CA PHE A 172 -9.46 -14.50 19.31
C PHE A 172 -9.20 -15.37 20.53
N GLU A 173 -8.96 -14.78 21.70
CA GLU A 173 -8.90 -15.51 22.97
C GLU A 173 -10.29 -16.01 23.39
N ASP A 174 -11.32 -15.19 23.18
CA ASP A 174 -12.72 -15.56 23.47
C ASP A 174 -13.23 -16.69 22.55
N LEU A 175 -12.89 -16.63 21.26
CA LEU A 175 -13.23 -17.68 20.29
C LEU A 175 -12.54 -19.01 20.59
N GLY A 176 -11.28 -18.96 21.03
CA GLY A 176 -10.46 -20.13 21.29
C GLY A 176 -9.85 -20.77 20.06
N GLU A 177 -8.98 -21.73 20.31
CA GLU A 177 -8.27 -22.45 19.24
C GLU A 177 -9.23 -23.26 18.35
N GLY A 178 -9.01 -23.23 17.03
CA GLY A 178 -9.85 -23.90 16.05
C GLY A 178 -11.02 -23.08 15.50
N HIS A 179 -11.40 -21.99 16.18
CA HIS A 179 -12.47 -21.11 15.72
C HIS A 179 -11.98 -19.93 14.85
N TYR A 180 -10.68 -19.76 14.71
CA TYR A 180 -10.13 -18.78 13.77
C TYR A 180 -8.93 -19.33 13.03
N THR A 181 -8.69 -18.79 11.85
CA THR A 181 -7.52 -19.10 11.04
C THR A 181 -7.03 -17.84 10.30
N ILE A 182 -5.72 -17.76 10.14
CA ILE A 182 -5.05 -16.66 9.43
C ILE A 182 -4.37 -17.24 8.21
N GLN A 183 -4.78 -16.81 7.04
CA GLN A 183 -4.32 -17.34 5.77
C GLN A 183 -3.78 -16.25 4.86
N SER A 184 -3.00 -16.62 3.84
CA SER A 184 -2.47 -15.70 2.84
C SER A 184 -3.02 -15.99 1.46
N TYR A 185 -3.27 -14.93 0.69
CA TYR A 185 -3.64 -15.09 -0.72
C TYR A 185 -2.51 -15.70 -1.54
N LYS A 186 -1.28 -15.21 -1.33
CA LYS A 186 -0.09 -15.62 -2.08
C LYS A 186 0.16 -17.13 -2.02
N TYR A 187 0.00 -17.72 -0.84
CA TYR A 187 0.36 -19.13 -0.62
C TYR A 187 -0.88 -20.01 -0.42
N ASP A 188 -1.74 -19.65 0.52
CA ASP A 188 -2.80 -20.55 0.97
C ASP A 188 -4.00 -20.55 0.03
N ILE A 189 -4.55 -19.38 -0.27
CA ILE A 189 -5.71 -19.27 -1.17
C ILE A 189 -5.33 -19.71 -2.59
N THR A 190 -4.18 -19.25 -3.12
CA THR A 190 -3.74 -19.62 -4.46
C THR A 190 -3.48 -21.13 -4.57
N SER A 191 -2.88 -21.77 -3.55
CA SER A 191 -2.68 -23.22 -3.54
C SER A 191 -4.00 -23.97 -3.44
N TRP A 192 -4.88 -23.57 -2.54
CA TRP A 192 -6.21 -24.15 -2.41
C TRP A 192 -7.01 -24.08 -3.72
N LEU A 193 -7.04 -22.91 -4.38
CA LEU A 193 -7.74 -22.75 -5.67
C LEU A 193 -7.19 -23.70 -6.75
N ARG A 194 -5.88 -23.95 -6.78
CA ARG A 194 -5.24 -24.88 -7.72
C ARG A 194 -5.57 -26.36 -7.46
N GLU A 195 -5.87 -26.70 -6.21
CA GLU A 195 -6.24 -28.06 -5.81
C GLU A 195 -7.71 -28.38 -6.10
N LEU A 196 -8.53 -27.34 -6.40
CA LEU A 196 -9.93 -27.55 -6.77
C LEU A 196 -10.01 -28.26 -8.14
N SER A 197 -10.71 -29.40 -8.16
CA SER A 197 -11.01 -30.12 -9.37
C SER A 197 -12.50 -29.97 -9.68
N ILE A 198 -12.82 -29.19 -10.69
CA ILE A 198 -14.20 -28.93 -11.11
C ILE A 198 -14.42 -29.54 -12.48
N ASP A 199 -14.94 -30.76 -12.44
CA ASP A 199 -15.23 -31.50 -13.65
C ASP A 199 -16.61 -31.12 -14.23
N ASN A 200 -16.70 -31.11 -15.56
CA ASN A 200 -17.93 -30.84 -16.30
C ASN A 200 -18.56 -29.42 -16.15
N GLU A 201 -17.85 -28.46 -15.56
CA GLU A 201 -18.28 -27.06 -15.44
C GLU A 201 -17.26 -26.10 -16.05
N PRO A 202 -17.13 -26.07 -17.39
CA PRO A 202 -16.04 -25.38 -18.07
C PRO A 202 -16.02 -23.86 -17.81
N HIS A 203 -17.16 -23.25 -17.52
CA HIS A 203 -17.23 -21.82 -17.19
C HIS A 203 -16.65 -21.52 -15.81
N ILE A 204 -16.90 -22.40 -14.82
CA ILE A 204 -16.35 -22.25 -13.46
C ILE A 204 -14.85 -22.53 -13.49
N SER A 205 -14.44 -23.63 -14.15
CA SER A 205 -13.03 -23.95 -14.32
C SER A 205 -12.26 -22.82 -14.99
N SER A 206 -12.79 -22.25 -16.08
CA SER A 206 -12.16 -21.11 -16.75
C SER A 206 -12.10 -19.85 -15.86
N ALA A 207 -13.12 -19.59 -15.05
CA ALA A 207 -13.12 -18.46 -14.12
C ALA A 207 -12.07 -18.64 -13.00
N LEU A 208 -11.93 -19.87 -12.50
CA LEU A 208 -10.89 -20.24 -11.54
C LEU A 208 -9.50 -20.06 -12.14
N ASP A 209 -9.25 -20.58 -13.33
CA ASP A 209 -7.96 -20.44 -14.02
C ASP A 209 -7.59 -18.96 -14.20
N GLN A 210 -8.54 -18.12 -14.61
CA GLN A 210 -8.32 -16.68 -14.76
C GLN A 210 -8.02 -16.00 -13.42
N TYR A 211 -8.69 -16.41 -12.35
CA TYR A 211 -8.46 -15.81 -11.04
C TYR A 211 -7.15 -16.28 -10.41
N ILE A 212 -6.79 -17.55 -10.56
CA ILE A 212 -5.49 -18.09 -10.13
C ILE A 212 -4.38 -17.34 -10.86
N ASP A 213 -4.46 -17.25 -12.17
CA ASP A 213 -3.48 -16.53 -12.99
C ASP A 213 -3.36 -15.05 -12.60
N PHE A 214 -4.48 -14.38 -12.33
CA PHE A 214 -4.48 -13.02 -11.82
C PHE A 214 -3.74 -12.91 -10.46
N LEU A 215 -3.99 -13.83 -9.52
CA LEU A 215 -3.31 -13.86 -8.21
C LEU A 215 -1.82 -14.15 -8.37
N GLU A 216 -1.45 -15.08 -9.24
CA GLU A 216 -0.05 -15.41 -9.51
C GLU A 216 0.73 -14.26 -10.09
N ASN A 217 0.14 -13.51 -11.02
CA ASN A 217 0.74 -12.28 -11.55
C ASN A 217 0.85 -11.20 -10.48
N LYS A 218 -0.22 -11.00 -9.68
CA LYS A 218 -0.23 -10.04 -8.57
C LYS A 218 0.87 -10.32 -7.53
N PHE A 219 1.10 -11.56 -7.19
CA PHE A 219 2.05 -11.97 -6.15
C PHE A 219 3.39 -12.48 -6.69
N HIS A 220 3.62 -12.39 -7.99
CA HIS A 220 4.85 -12.84 -8.65
C HIS A 220 5.19 -14.31 -8.33
N THR A 221 4.19 -15.18 -8.40
CA THR A 221 4.31 -16.63 -8.14
C THR A 221 4.11 -17.50 -9.38
N SER A 222 3.92 -16.88 -10.54
CA SER A 222 3.79 -17.61 -11.81
C SER A 222 5.03 -18.48 -12.10
N PRO A 223 4.92 -19.53 -12.92
CA PRO A 223 6.08 -20.34 -13.32
C PRO A 223 7.21 -19.50 -13.94
N LEU A 224 6.87 -18.46 -14.69
CA LEU A 224 7.86 -17.53 -15.26
C LEU A 224 8.57 -16.70 -14.19
N ASP A 225 7.83 -16.21 -13.19
CA ASP A 225 8.42 -15.49 -12.07
C ASP A 225 9.32 -16.40 -11.23
N LYS A 226 8.90 -17.66 -11.01
CA LYS A 226 9.74 -18.66 -10.31
C LYS A 226 11.04 -18.92 -11.06
N ASN A 227 11.01 -19.04 -12.38
CA ASN A 227 12.20 -19.24 -13.19
C ASN A 227 13.14 -18.01 -13.11
N MET A 228 12.58 -16.82 -13.25
CA MET A 228 13.33 -15.56 -13.08
C MET A 228 13.97 -15.49 -11.69
N ASN A 229 13.20 -15.75 -10.64
CA ASN A 229 13.70 -15.71 -9.26
C ASN A 229 14.80 -16.77 -9.03
N ASN A 230 14.68 -17.96 -9.64
CA ASN A 230 15.73 -18.96 -9.56
C ASN A 230 17.02 -18.52 -10.29
N GLU A 231 16.92 -17.88 -11.46
CA GLU A 231 18.08 -17.35 -12.16
C GLU A 231 18.74 -16.23 -11.35
N ILE A 232 17.95 -15.32 -10.78
CA ILE A 232 18.47 -14.27 -9.88
C ILE A 232 19.15 -14.91 -8.66
N LYS A 233 18.55 -15.93 -8.05
CA LYS A 233 19.16 -16.65 -6.93
C LYS A 233 20.51 -17.27 -7.30
N GLN A 234 20.59 -17.97 -8.44
CA GLN A 234 21.85 -18.56 -8.90
C GLN A 234 22.90 -17.48 -9.19
N PHE A 235 22.49 -16.40 -9.81
CA PHE A 235 23.34 -15.24 -10.03
C PHE A 235 23.90 -14.70 -8.70
N LEU A 236 23.04 -14.49 -7.68
CA LEU A 236 23.45 -14.00 -6.36
C LEU A 236 24.46 -14.94 -5.68
N LEU A 237 24.19 -16.26 -5.68
CA LEU A 237 25.08 -17.25 -5.08
C LEU A 237 26.47 -17.23 -5.73
N LYS A 238 26.52 -17.06 -7.04
CA LYS A 238 27.76 -17.02 -7.81
C LYS A 238 28.54 -15.70 -7.59
N GLU A 239 27.88 -14.55 -7.76
CA GLU A 239 28.53 -13.23 -7.66
C GLU A 239 29.03 -12.95 -6.24
N LEU A 240 28.29 -13.36 -5.22
CA LEU A 240 28.71 -13.24 -3.83
C LEU A 240 29.69 -14.34 -3.39
N GLN A 241 30.02 -15.29 -4.28
CA GLN A 241 30.93 -16.41 -4.03
C GLN A 241 30.55 -17.19 -2.76
N ILE A 242 29.26 -17.40 -2.55
CA ILE A 242 28.71 -18.09 -1.37
C ILE A 242 28.17 -19.48 -1.67
N GLU A 243 28.27 -19.93 -2.90
CA GLU A 243 27.92 -21.30 -3.30
C GLU A 243 28.80 -22.31 -2.56
N GLY A 244 28.16 -23.30 -1.93
CA GLY A 244 28.84 -24.33 -1.16
C GLY A 244 29.35 -23.92 0.23
N LYS A 245 29.16 -22.66 0.65
CA LYS A 245 29.43 -22.22 2.02
C LYS A 245 28.33 -22.65 2.99
N SER A 246 28.62 -22.59 4.28
CA SER A 246 27.61 -22.84 5.32
C SER A 246 26.46 -21.83 5.25
N TYR A 247 25.27 -22.22 5.71
CA TYR A 247 24.10 -21.31 5.72
C TYR A 247 24.37 -19.99 6.45
N ASN A 248 25.12 -20.03 7.55
CA ASN A 248 25.47 -18.81 8.29
C ASN A 248 26.35 -17.86 7.47
N GLU A 249 27.32 -18.39 6.74
CA GLU A 249 28.17 -17.59 5.84
C GLU A 249 27.37 -17.02 4.66
N GLN A 250 26.41 -17.80 4.12
CA GLN A 250 25.53 -17.33 3.05
C GLN A 250 24.63 -16.19 3.55
N ILE A 251 24.02 -16.34 4.71
CA ILE A 251 23.17 -15.34 5.33
C ILE A 251 23.96 -14.06 5.59
N ALA A 252 25.14 -14.17 6.24
CA ALA A 252 25.96 -12.99 6.54
C ALA A 252 26.39 -12.22 5.28
N ALA A 253 26.68 -12.92 4.18
CA ALA A 253 27.01 -12.27 2.91
C ALA A 253 25.81 -11.57 2.26
N LEU A 254 24.61 -12.16 2.36
CA LEU A 254 23.38 -11.57 1.88
C LEU A 254 22.99 -10.35 2.72
N ASP A 255 23.14 -10.41 4.05
CA ASP A 255 22.88 -9.29 4.95
C ASP A 255 23.80 -8.11 4.64
N ASN A 256 25.10 -8.35 4.43
CA ASN A 256 26.03 -7.30 4.04
C ASN A 256 25.67 -6.67 2.68
N GLN A 257 25.21 -7.49 1.73
CA GLN A 257 24.79 -6.95 0.43
C GLN A 257 23.47 -6.16 0.55
N HIS A 258 22.54 -6.63 1.38
CA HIS A 258 21.30 -5.93 1.67
C HIS A 258 21.57 -4.53 2.28
N GLU A 259 22.49 -4.44 3.23
CA GLU A 259 22.91 -3.17 3.84
C GLU A 259 23.44 -2.19 2.78
N LYS A 260 24.35 -2.64 1.89
CA LYS A 260 24.87 -1.82 0.80
C LYS A 260 23.80 -1.33 -0.17
N VAL A 261 22.85 -2.20 -0.53
CA VAL A 261 21.73 -1.82 -1.40
C VAL A 261 20.79 -0.83 -0.69
N SER A 262 20.55 -1.00 0.60
CA SER A 262 19.75 -0.07 1.41
C SER A 262 20.39 1.33 1.45
N GLU A 263 21.71 1.41 1.69
CA GLU A 263 22.43 2.69 1.62
C GLU A 263 22.31 3.37 0.24
N LEU A 264 22.31 2.59 -0.84
CA LEU A 264 22.13 3.11 -2.20
C LEU A 264 20.70 3.66 -2.39
N LEU A 265 19.68 2.94 -1.92
CA LEU A 265 18.29 3.39 -2.00
C LEU A 265 18.08 4.69 -1.21
N ASP A 266 18.64 4.78 -0.02
CA ASP A 266 18.59 5.99 0.80
C ASP A 266 19.26 7.18 0.08
N ALA A 267 20.39 6.95 -0.58
CA ALA A 267 21.07 7.97 -1.36
C ALA A 267 20.25 8.45 -2.57
N ILE A 268 19.57 7.52 -3.25
CA ILE A 268 18.66 7.82 -4.36
C ILE A 268 17.46 8.64 -3.87
N ASP A 269 16.86 8.26 -2.76
CA ASP A 269 15.71 8.96 -2.21
C ASP A 269 16.07 10.37 -1.73
N ASN A 270 17.25 10.54 -1.11
CA ASN A 270 17.76 11.84 -0.72
C ASN A 270 18.00 12.75 -1.95
N LEU A 271 18.60 12.20 -3.01
CA LEU A 271 18.82 12.94 -4.25
C LEU A 271 17.48 13.32 -4.92
N LYS A 272 16.51 12.40 -4.94
CA LYS A 272 15.17 12.66 -5.46
C LYS A 272 14.48 13.80 -4.71
N ILE A 273 14.58 13.82 -3.38
CA ILE A 273 14.07 14.91 -2.55
C ILE A 273 14.75 16.24 -2.89
N GLU A 274 16.10 16.23 -3.01
CA GLU A 274 16.86 17.43 -3.38
C GLU A 274 16.45 17.97 -4.76
N LEU A 275 16.31 17.08 -5.75
CA LEU A 275 15.88 17.47 -7.09
C LEU A 275 14.45 18.02 -7.12
N LYS A 276 13.53 17.41 -6.39
CA LYS A 276 12.15 17.92 -6.24
C LYS A 276 12.14 19.33 -5.63
N LYS A 277 12.92 19.56 -4.58
CA LYS A 277 13.09 20.89 -3.96
C LYS A 277 13.63 21.92 -4.94
N LYS A 278 14.63 21.56 -5.73
CA LYS A 278 15.19 22.43 -6.77
C LYS A 278 14.17 22.73 -7.87
N GLN A 279 13.44 21.72 -8.31
CA GLN A 279 12.38 21.86 -9.32
C GLN A 279 11.30 22.82 -8.82
N SER A 280 10.79 22.62 -7.61
CA SER A 280 9.76 23.46 -7.01
C SER A 280 10.21 24.92 -6.89
N HIS A 281 11.44 25.13 -6.42
CA HIS A 281 12.00 26.49 -6.33
C HIS A 281 12.12 27.15 -7.72
N THR A 282 12.54 26.41 -8.73
CA THR A 282 12.63 26.91 -10.11
C THR A 282 11.27 27.31 -10.64
N MET A 283 10.25 26.44 -10.49
CA MET A 283 8.87 26.72 -10.89
C MET A 283 8.33 27.98 -10.19
N MET A 284 8.54 28.09 -8.91
CA MET A 284 8.14 29.27 -8.15
C MET A 284 8.73 30.57 -8.71
N ARG A 285 10.01 30.56 -9.07
CA ARG A 285 10.68 31.74 -9.65
C ARG A 285 10.20 32.07 -11.08
N GLU A 286 9.92 31.06 -11.87
CA GLU A 286 9.31 31.25 -13.19
C GLU A 286 7.93 31.90 -13.08
N TRP A 287 7.11 31.44 -12.14
CA TRP A 287 5.79 32.04 -11.88
C TRP A 287 5.91 33.48 -11.38
N GLN A 288 6.85 33.77 -10.47
CA GLN A 288 7.12 35.13 -10.04
C GLN A 288 7.35 36.04 -11.24
N GLY A 289 8.30 35.68 -12.12
CA GLY A 289 8.63 36.47 -13.30
C GLY A 289 7.47 36.65 -14.27
N GLN A 290 6.65 35.62 -14.44
CA GLN A 290 5.44 35.71 -15.28
C GLN A 290 4.40 36.67 -14.70
N ILE A 291 4.12 36.56 -13.41
CA ILE A 291 3.14 37.42 -12.70
C ILE A 291 3.61 38.85 -12.67
N GLU A 292 4.88 39.11 -12.35
CA GLU A 292 5.46 40.47 -12.38
C GLU A 292 5.35 41.11 -13.75
N LYS A 293 5.62 40.36 -14.79
CA LYS A 293 5.50 40.81 -16.20
C LYS A 293 4.05 41.11 -16.58
N GLN A 294 3.09 40.25 -16.18
CA GLN A 294 1.69 40.44 -16.52
C GLN A 294 1.04 41.62 -15.79
N LEU A 295 1.38 41.81 -14.52
CA LEU A 295 0.79 42.83 -13.68
C LEU A 295 1.55 44.15 -13.74
N GLY A 296 2.77 44.18 -14.26
CA GLY A 296 3.61 45.38 -14.27
C GLY A 296 4.07 45.85 -12.89
N ILE A 297 4.19 44.91 -11.93
CA ILE A 297 4.55 45.20 -10.53
C ILE A 297 5.76 44.34 -10.15
N VAL A 298 6.44 44.73 -9.08
CA VAL A 298 7.48 43.92 -8.44
C VAL A 298 6.88 43.29 -7.19
N LEU A 299 6.99 41.98 -7.06
CA LEU A 299 6.50 41.22 -5.90
C LEU A 299 7.56 41.18 -4.80
N ALA A 300 7.14 41.28 -3.57
CA ALA A 300 8.04 40.99 -2.47
C ALA A 300 8.40 39.51 -2.48
N ALA A 301 9.68 39.19 -2.33
CA ALA A 301 10.17 37.82 -2.42
C ALA A 301 11.28 37.59 -1.39
N ASP A 302 11.30 36.37 -0.85
CA ASP A 302 12.42 35.82 -0.09
C ASP A 302 12.96 34.56 -0.76
N LYS A 303 13.73 33.74 -0.04
CA LYS A 303 14.33 32.51 -0.57
C LYS A 303 13.27 31.47 -0.98
N HIS A 304 12.17 31.39 -0.25
CA HIS A 304 11.18 30.30 -0.33
C HIS A 304 9.78 30.76 -0.70
N SER A 305 9.59 32.08 -0.89
CA SER A 305 8.27 32.62 -1.22
C SER A 305 8.35 33.89 -2.06
N PHE A 306 7.24 34.23 -2.69
CA PHE A 306 6.98 35.57 -3.24
C PHE A 306 5.49 35.90 -3.12
N GLY A 307 5.16 37.18 -3.10
CA GLY A 307 3.75 37.59 -3.04
C GLY A 307 3.54 39.07 -2.75
N ILE A 308 2.33 39.38 -2.30
CA ILE A 308 1.87 40.71 -1.97
C ILE A 308 1.27 40.72 -0.58
N GLN A 309 1.68 41.68 0.24
CA GLN A 309 0.99 41.95 1.47
C GLN A 309 -0.26 42.80 1.16
N LEU A 310 -1.44 42.22 1.37
CA LEU A 310 -2.71 42.87 1.09
C LEU A 310 -3.05 43.93 2.16
N ASN A 311 -2.66 43.64 3.40
CA ASN A 311 -2.71 44.56 4.54
C ASN A 311 -1.70 44.06 5.58
N ASN A 312 -1.63 44.73 6.74
CA ASN A 312 -0.71 44.34 7.81
C ASN A 312 -1.04 42.99 8.48
N LYS A 313 -2.00 42.23 7.96
CA LYS A 313 -2.49 41.00 8.56
C LYS A 313 -2.54 39.80 7.58
N VAL A 314 -2.58 40.08 6.28
CA VAL A 314 -2.78 39.04 5.25
C VAL A 314 -1.76 39.19 4.15
N TRP A 315 -1.16 38.08 3.82
CA TRP A 315 -0.25 37.89 2.71
C TRP A 315 -0.89 36.95 1.66
N LEU A 316 -0.93 37.37 0.41
CA LEU A 316 -1.23 36.48 -0.73
C LEU A 316 0.09 36.14 -1.40
N GLY A 317 0.44 34.88 -1.41
CA GLY A 317 1.74 34.48 -1.91
C GLY A 317 1.78 33.08 -2.51
N VAL A 318 2.94 32.78 -3.03
CA VAL A 318 3.36 31.45 -3.52
C VAL A 318 4.60 31.05 -2.74
N TRP A 319 4.63 29.80 -2.32
CA TRP A 319 5.75 29.16 -1.61
C TRP A 319 6.29 28.00 -2.41
N ASP A 320 7.55 27.68 -2.27
CA ASP A 320 8.24 26.65 -3.06
C ASP A 320 7.94 25.21 -2.62
N GLY A 321 7.08 25.00 -1.62
CA GLY A 321 6.73 23.67 -1.15
C GLY A 321 7.86 22.93 -0.44
N TYR A 322 8.91 23.62 0.00
CA TYR A 322 10.06 23.00 0.67
C TYR A 322 9.66 22.16 1.90
N ASP A 323 8.62 22.59 2.61
CA ASP A 323 8.09 21.95 3.82
C ASP A 323 6.82 21.11 3.53
N SER A 324 6.42 20.92 2.27
CA SER A 324 5.28 20.08 1.89
C SER A 324 5.71 18.65 1.59
N GLU A 325 4.82 17.67 1.81
CA GLU A 325 5.08 16.25 1.52
C GLU A 325 5.40 16.00 0.03
N ASP A 326 4.73 16.74 -0.86
CA ASP A 326 4.87 16.58 -2.31
C ASP A 326 5.99 17.42 -2.92
N TYR A 327 6.56 18.35 -2.16
CA TYR A 327 7.55 19.33 -2.65
C TYR A 327 7.07 20.13 -3.87
N LEU A 328 5.76 20.37 -3.99
CA LEU A 328 5.19 21.19 -5.06
C LEU A 328 4.97 22.62 -4.56
N PRO A 329 5.17 23.64 -5.43
CA PRO A 329 4.79 25.00 -5.07
C PRO A 329 3.31 25.06 -4.72
N TYR A 330 2.97 25.90 -3.77
CA TYR A 330 1.59 26.14 -3.40
C TYR A 330 1.34 27.64 -3.24
N TRP A 331 0.12 28.04 -3.48
CA TRP A 331 -0.32 29.42 -3.34
C TRP A 331 -1.37 29.53 -2.25
N GLY A 332 -1.56 30.70 -1.69
CA GLY A 332 -2.65 30.92 -0.74
C GLY A 332 -2.60 32.25 -0.02
N PHE A 333 -3.60 32.42 0.85
CA PHE A 333 -3.74 33.56 1.75
C PHE A 333 -3.31 33.14 3.15
N GLN A 334 -2.21 33.69 3.60
CA GLN A 334 -1.66 33.49 4.95
C GLN A 334 -1.95 34.66 5.85
N PHE A 335 -2.39 34.38 7.08
CA PHE A 335 -2.52 35.38 8.13
C PHE A 335 -1.19 35.54 8.86
N ASP A 336 -0.61 36.72 8.76
CA ASP A 336 0.69 37.05 9.36
C ASP A 336 0.56 37.19 10.88
N GLY A 337 1.15 36.22 11.62
CA GLY A 337 1.11 36.20 13.09
C GLY A 337 -0.27 35.99 13.73
N TYR A 338 -1.31 35.74 12.95
CA TYR A 338 -2.69 35.57 13.42
C TYR A 338 -3.27 34.24 13.06
N LYS A 339 -4.22 33.74 13.86
CA LYS A 339 -5.05 32.59 13.47
C LYS A 339 -6.27 33.08 12.70
N LYS A 340 -6.67 32.43 11.64
CA LYS A 340 -7.86 32.78 10.84
C LYS A 340 -9.12 32.92 11.69
N ASP A 341 -9.28 32.11 12.71
CA ASP A 341 -10.44 32.12 13.62
C ASP A 341 -10.54 33.42 14.47
N SER A 342 -9.45 34.16 14.60
CA SER A 342 -9.45 35.45 15.24
C SER A 342 -9.96 36.62 14.34
N MET A 343 -10.20 36.32 13.04
CA MET A 343 -10.63 37.27 12.02
C MET A 343 -11.68 36.67 11.07
N PRO A 344 -12.83 36.22 11.58
CA PRO A 344 -13.81 35.50 10.78
C PRO A 344 -14.35 36.32 9.58
N GLU A 345 -14.64 37.60 9.76
CA GLU A 345 -15.13 38.45 8.66
C GLU A 345 -14.14 38.55 7.50
N LEU A 346 -12.85 38.68 7.80
CA LEU A 346 -11.80 38.75 6.78
C LEU A 346 -11.59 37.42 6.11
N SER A 347 -11.68 36.33 6.86
CA SER A 347 -11.66 34.97 6.33
C SER A 347 -12.79 34.73 5.33
N ASP A 348 -14.01 35.13 5.66
CA ASP A 348 -15.19 34.98 4.79
C ASP A 348 -15.11 35.87 3.54
N GLN A 349 -14.56 37.07 3.65
CA GLN A 349 -14.29 37.93 2.48
C GLN A 349 -13.30 37.27 1.52
N ILE A 350 -12.20 36.69 2.03
CA ILE A 350 -11.21 35.96 1.20
C ILE A 350 -11.86 34.76 0.51
N LYS A 351 -12.64 33.96 1.22
CA LYS A 351 -13.38 32.82 0.63
C LYS A 351 -14.31 33.25 -0.49
N SER A 352 -15.00 34.39 -0.30
CA SER A 352 -15.87 34.96 -1.33
C SER A 352 -15.08 35.38 -2.57
N ILE A 353 -13.92 36.01 -2.40
CA ILE A 353 -13.02 36.38 -3.51
C ILE A 353 -12.54 35.16 -4.28
N VAL A 354 -12.06 34.14 -3.57
CA VAL A 354 -11.57 32.88 -4.18
C VAL A 354 -12.66 32.18 -4.98
N LYS A 355 -13.88 32.11 -4.41
CA LYS A 355 -15.05 31.54 -5.09
C LYS A 355 -15.45 32.34 -6.33
N ASN A 356 -15.45 33.69 -6.24
CA ASN A 356 -15.77 34.56 -7.36
C ASN A 356 -14.70 34.49 -8.47
N ALA A 357 -13.47 34.13 -8.13
CA ALA A 357 -12.41 33.85 -9.10
C ALA A 357 -12.54 32.48 -9.79
N GLY A 358 -13.60 31.71 -9.49
CA GLY A 358 -13.83 30.39 -10.08
C GLY A 358 -13.02 29.25 -9.48
N ILE A 359 -12.40 29.48 -8.33
CA ILE A 359 -11.62 28.45 -7.63
C ILE A 359 -12.57 27.72 -6.68
N GLU A 360 -12.99 26.52 -7.10
CA GLU A 360 -14.01 25.74 -6.37
C GLU A 360 -13.41 24.84 -5.28
N ARG A 361 -12.11 24.51 -5.37
CA ARG A 361 -11.42 23.62 -4.42
C ARG A 361 -10.19 24.33 -3.86
N TYR A 362 -10.08 24.35 -2.55
CA TYR A 362 -8.93 24.81 -1.81
C TYR A 362 -8.89 24.17 -0.42
N ARG A 363 -7.74 24.22 0.22
CA ARG A 363 -7.52 23.70 1.58
C ARG A 363 -7.52 24.85 2.57
N GLU A 364 -7.80 24.53 3.83
CA GLU A 364 -7.76 25.48 4.95
C GLU A 364 -7.04 24.86 6.15
N ASN A 365 -6.39 25.70 6.95
CA ASN A 365 -5.87 25.31 8.26
C ASN A 365 -5.85 26.52 9.22
N LYS A 366 -5.20 26.41 10.39
CA LYS A 366 -5.21 27.47 11.42
C LYS A 366 -4.59 28.79 10.98
N GLY A 367 -3.63 28.77 10.06
CA GLY A 367 -2.90 29.97 9.58
C GLY A 367 -3.27 30.41 8.16
N TRP A 368 -4.06 29.60 7.44
CA TRP A 368 -4.35 29.77 6.03
C TRP A 368 -5.84 29.71 5.75
N VAL A 369 -6.34 30.62 4.93
CA VAL A 369 -7.77 30.64 4.58
C VAL A 369 -8.06 29.87 3.32
N ALA A 370 -7.30 30.06 2.28
CA ALA A 370 -7.46 29.31 1.04
C ALA A 370 -6.07 29.08 0.47
N TRP A 371 -5.71 27.82 0.32
CA TRP A 371 -4.44 27.43 -0.29
C TRP A 371 -4.60 26.15 -1.09
N ASP A 372 -3.81 25.99 -2.13
CA ASP A 372 -3.74 24.74 -2.90
C ASP A 372 -2.35 24.56 -3.51
N SER A 373 -2.00 23.30 -3.75
CA SER A 373 -0.84 22.90 -4.55
C SER A 373 -1.28 22.75 -6.00
N THR A 374 -0.53 23.26 -6.90
CA THR A 374 -0.82 23.20 -8.35
C THR A 374 -0.33 21.93 -8.98
#